data_efcd96f5ea6329110b8d1ddf828226eb
#
_entry.id   efcd96f5ea6329110b8d1ddf828226eb
#
_cell.length_a   1.000
_cell.length_b   1.000
_cell.length_c   1.000
_cell.angle_alpha   90.00
_cell.angle_beta   90.00
_cell.angle_gamma   90.00
#
_symmetry.space_group_name_H-M   'P 1'
#
loop_
_entity.id
_entity.type
_entity.pdbx_description
1 polymer ?
#
loop_
_entity_poly.entity_id
_entity_poly.type
_entity_poly.pdbx_seq_one_letter_code
_entity_poly.pdbx_strand_id
1 'polypeptide(L)'
;MRKLSLVLCLVCLLSCAALAQVKSTVQWKCDKPAKQHSIDVGDKPGHAYAIDQINCTPVTGDIDGAKRKSGAGTEFLYIRGDKFTGHGEFIETMANGDKNIYTYEMKGTLKNGALVSGSDKWTLSEGGGKLKGAKASGTCKGAGNPDQTATWDCAGEYTMPKK
;
A
#
# COMPACT_ATOMS: atom_id res chain seq x y z
N MET A 1 -16.54 16.18 -68.89
CA MET A 1 -15.44 16.52 -67.99
C MET A 1 -15.91 16.30 -66.56
N ARG A 2 -15.63 15.13 -65.98
CA ARG A 2 -16.03 14.77 -64.64
C ARG A 2 -14.92 15.16 -63.66
N LYS A 3 -15.21 16.10 -62.78
CA LYS A 3 -14.31 16.49 -61.69
C LYS A 3 -14.41 15.42 -60.59
N LEU A 4 -13.36 14.63 -60.43
CA LEU A 4 -13.20 13.64 -59.39
C LEU A 4 -12.75 14.39 -58.12
N SER A 5 -13.67 14.65 -57.20
CA SER A 5 -13.33 15.19 -55.86
C SER A 5 -12.72 14.09 -55.01
N LEU A 6 -11.43 14.19 -54.80
CA LEU A 6 -10.69 13.34 -53.87
C LEU A 6 -11.00 13.84 -52.44
N VAL A 7 -11.94 13.20 -51.78
CA VAL A 7 -12.17 13.41 -50.37
C VAL A 7 -11.09 12.63 -49.61
N LEU A 8 -10.06 13.37 -49.20
CA LEU A 8 -9.01 12.87 -48.35
C LEU A 8 -9.59 12.73 -46.92
N CYS A 9 -10.10 11.55 -46.56
CA CYS A 9 -10.45 11.21 -45.20
C CYS A 9 -9.17 11.18 -44.35
N LEU A 10 -8.90 12.29 -43.71
CA LEU A 10 -7.87 12.40 -42.67
C LEU A 10 -8.41 11.68 -41.43
N VAL A 11 -8.21 10.36 -41.39
CA VAL A 11 -8.46 9.55 -40.18
C VAL A 11 -7.39 9.97 -39.17
N CYS A 12 -7.72 10.94 -38.31
CA CYS A 12 -6.96 11.21 -37.10
C CYS A 12 -7.01 9.95 -36.23
N LEU A 13 -6.00 9.10 -36.38
CA LEU A 13 -5.66 8.07 -35.41
C LEU A 13 -5.26 8.78 -34.09
N LEU A 14 -6.27 9.12 -33.31
CA LEU A 14 -6.07 9.37 -31.88
C LEU A 14 -5.58 8.07 -31.27
N SER A 15 -4.29 7.85 -31.33
CA SER A 15 -3.61 6.84 -30.53
C SER A 15 -3.79 7.28 -29.06
N CYS A 16 -4.90 6.87 -28.46
CA CYS A 16 -5.03 6.82 -27.01
C CYS A 16 -3.90 5.90 -26.54
N ALA A 17 -2.78 6.49 -26.16
CA ALA A 17 -1.71 5.77 -25.51
C ALA A 17 -2.28 5.23 -24.19
N ALA A 18 -2.80 4.01 -24.21
CA ALA A 18 -3.26 3.31 -23.03
C ALA A 18 -2.07 3.22 -22.07
N LEU A 19 -2.19 3.85 -20.94
CA LEU A 19 -1.26 3.64 -19.82
C LEU A 19 -1.45 2.19 -19.39
N ALA A 20 -0.38 1.43 -19.34
CA ALA A 20 -0.45 0.04 -18.88
C ALA A 20 -0.83 0.04 -17.41
N GLN A 21 -2.02 -0.47 -17.11
CA GLN A 21 -2.47 -0.71 -15.74
C GLN A 21 -2.10 -2.12 -15.33
N VAL A 22 -1.41 -2.25 -14.21
CA VAL A 22 -1.04 -3.52 -13.61
C VAL A 22 -1.80 -3.67 -12.30
N LYS A 23 -2.66 -4.67 -12.21
CA LYS A 23 -3.29 -5.06 -10.95
C LYS A 23 -2.32 -5.93 -10.16
N SER A 24 -2.19 -5.67 -8.89
CA SER A 24 -1.36 -6.47 -8.00
C SER A 24 -2.09 -6.75 -6.70
N THR A 25 -1.93 -7.97 -6.23
CA THR A 25 -2.34 -8.39 -4.89
C THR A 25 -1.13 -8.89 -4.15
N VAL A 26 -1.12 -8.72 -2.84
CA VAL A 26 -0.10 -9.27 -1.96
C VAL A 26 -0.73 -9.60 -0.62
N GLN A 27 -0.30 -10.72 -0.06
CA GLN A 27 -0.53 -11.03 1.34
C GLN A 27 0.78 -10.82 2.11
N TRP A 28 0.71 -9.99 3.14
CA TRP A 28 1.79 -9.76 4.07
C TRP A 28 1.54 -10.48 5.38
N LYS A 29 2.56 -11.15 5.94
CA LYS A 29 2.60 -11.52 7.35
C LYS A 29 3.50 -10.52 8.05
N CYS A 30 2.93 -9.77 9.00
CA CYS A 30 3.65 -8.74 9.77
C CYS A 30 3.85 -9.25 11.19
N ASP A 31 5.05 -9.06 11.71
CA ASP A 31 5.39 -9.37 13.09
C ASP A 31 4.68 -8.39 14.03
N LYS A 32 4.63 -8.72 15.32
CA LYS A 32 4.28 -7.73 16.33
C LYS A 32 5.26 -6.55 16.25
N PRO A 33 4.86 -5.33 16.64
CA PRO A 33 5.73 -4.17 16.60
C PRO A 33 7.10 -4.44 17.22
N ALA A 34 8.15 -4.26 16.43
CA ALA A 34 9.54 -4.41 16.87
C ALA A 34 9.94 -3.31 17.85
N LYS A 35 9.35 -2.13 17.66
CA LYS A 35 9.48 -0.96 18.53
C LYS A 35 8.10 -0.33 18.66
N GLN A 36 7.72 0.00 19.90
CA GLN A 36 6.47 0.68 20.19
C GLN A 36 6.69 1.66 21.33
N HIS A 37 6.22 2.89 21.15
CA HIS A 37 6.16 3.92 22.17
C HIS A 37 4.75 4.47 22.21
N SER A 38 4.14 4.45 23.40
CA SER A 38 2.81 4.97 23.62
C SER A 38 2.81 6.01 24.72
N ILE A 39 2.02 7.07 24.52
CA ILE A 39 1.82 8.15 25.50
C ILE A 39 0.32 8.30 25.71
N ASP A 40 -0.11 8.10 26.96
CA ASP A 40 -1.49 8.32 27.36
C ASP A 40 -1.81 9.81 27.34
N VAL A 41 -2.99 10.16 26.84
CA VAL A 41 -3.48 11.55 26.87
C VAL A 41 -3.82 11.99 28.30
N GLY A 42 -4.17 11.04 29.18
CA GLY A 42 -4.43 11.29 30.57
C GLY A 42 -5.87 11.71 30.94
N ASP A 43 -6.75 11.80 29.94
CA ASP A 43 -8.17 12.18 30.15
C ASP A 43 -9.04 10.96 30.50
N LYS A 44 -8.72 9.79 30.01
CA LYS A 44 -9.41 8.53 30.30
C LYS A 44 -8.58 7.32 29.88
N PRO A 45 -8.82 6.13 30.47
CA PRO A 45 -8.12 4.90 30.10
C PRO A 45 -8.26 4.57 28.63
N GLY A 46 -7.15 4.10 28.01
CA GLY A 46 -7.12 3.69 26.62
C GLY A 46 -7.21 4.82 25.59
N HIS A 47 -6.97 6.08 26.02
CA HIS A 47 -6.82 7.21 25.12
C HIS A 47 -5.34 7.57 25.02
N ALA A 48 -4.71 7.24 23.89
CA ALA A 48 -3.28 7.33 23.72
C ALA A 48 -2.88 7.67 22.28
N TYR A 49 -1.67 8.19 22.14
CA TYR A 49 -0.93 8.23 20.88
C TYR A 49 0.21 7.22 20.94
N ALA A 50 0.45 6.53 19.82
CA ALA A 50 1.58 5.62 19.73
C ALA A 50 2.35 5.81 18.43
N ILE A 51 3.62 5.41 18.45
CA ILE A 51 4.46 5.23 17.27
C ILE A 51 4.97 3.80 17.28
N ASP A 52 4.76 3.10 16.16
CA ASP A 52 5.11 1.70 16.01
C ASP A 52 6.03 1.50 14.82
N GLN A 53 6.91 0.50 14.92
CA GLN A 53 7.68 -0.01 13.80
C GLN A 53 7.42 -1.50 13.64
N ILE A 54 6.92 -1.89 12.46
CA ILE A 54 6.59 -3.28 12.12
C ILE A 54 7.49 -3.78 11.00
N ASN A 55 7.75 -5.09 10.98
CA ASN A 55 8.41 -5.79 9.89
C ASN A 55 7.44 -6.79 9.28
N CYS A 56 7.41 -6.86 7.96
CA CYS A 56 6.51 -7.74 7.23
C CYS A 56 7.27 -8.58 6.21
N THR A 57 6.81 -9.81 6.04
CA THR A 57 7.30 -10.74 5.02
C THR A 57 6.17 -11.01 4.02
N PRO A 58 6.41 -10.93 2.71
CA PRO A 58 5.41 -11.28 1.72
C PRO A 58 5.17 -12.79 1.74
N VAL A 59 3.91 -13.20 1.82
CA VAL A 59 3.49 -14.61 1.71
C VAL A 59 3.22 -14.96 0.26
N THR A 60 2.57 -14.04 -0.46
CA THR A 60 2.22 -14.18 -1.89
C THR A 60 2.34 -12.84 -2.60
N GLY A 61 2.35 -12.90 -3.91
CA GLY A 61 2.23 -11.74 -4.78
C GLY A 61 3.57 -11.18 -5.27
N ASP A 62 3.54 -10.69 -6.50
CA ASP A 62 4.60 -9.93 -7.14
C ASP A 62 4.01 -8.69 -7.82
N ILE A 63 4.84 -7.86 -8.41
CA ILE A 63 4.42 -6.72 -9.22
C ILE A 63 5.07 -6.87 -10.59
N ASP A 64 4.26 -7.17 -11.60
CA ASP A 64 4.74 -7.34 -12.98
C ASP A 64 5.96 -8.30 -13.05
N GLY A 65 5.86 -9.44 -12.35
CA GLY A 65 6.90 -10.46 -12.24
C GLY A 65 8.09 -10.09 -11.36
N ALA A 66 8.10 -8.89 -10.74
CA ALA A 66 9.13 -8.52 -9.77
C ALA A 66 8.74 -9.04 -8.38
N LYS A 67 9.60 -9.89 -7.80
CA LYS A 67 9.35 -10.51 -6.50
C LYS A 67 9.62 -9.53 -5.36
N ARG A 68 8.75 -9.54 -4.36
CA ARG A 68 8.92 -8.86 -3.08
C ARG A 68 9.86 -9.66 -2.18
N LYS A 69 10.60 -8.96 -1.32
CA LYS A 69 11.51 -9.58 -0.34
C LYS A 69 11.08 -9.33 1.09
N SER A 70 10.77 -8.09 1.43
CA SER A 70 10.39 -7.67 2.79
C SER A 70 9.69 -6.32 2.76
N GLY A 71 9.03 -5.99 3.86
CA GLY A 71 8.44 -4.68 4.10
C GLY A 71 8.72 -4.21 5.53
N ALA A 72 8.81 -2.92 5.72
CA ALA A 72 8.91 -2.28 7.03
C ALA A 72 7.98 -1.08 7.09
N GLY A 73 7.11 -1.03 8.08
CA GLY A 73 6.20 0.08 8.33
C GLY A 73 6.63 0.89 9.55
N THR A 74 6.44 2.20 9.48
CA THR A 74 6.50 3.10 10.64
C THR A 74 5.18 3.84 10.71
N GLU A 75 4.50 3.74 11.83
CA GLU A 75 3.11 4.11 11.99
C GLU A 75 2.91 5.07 13.17
N PHE A 76 2.04 6.05 12.99
CA PHE A 76 1.51 6.90 14.05
C PHE A 76 0.06 6.52 14.30
N LEU A 77 -0.26 6.16 15.54
CA LEU A 77 -1.57 5.70 15.94
C LEU A 77 -2.24 6.67 16.90
N TYR A 78 -3.52 6.90 16.70
CA TYR A 78 -4.43 7.53 17.67
C TYR A 78 -5.39 6.46 18.17
N ILE A 79 -5.33 6.16 19.46
CA ILE A 79 -6.06 5.05 20.10
C ILE A 79 -7.16 5.60 20.99
N ARG A 80 -8.36 5.03 20.87
CA ARG A 80 -9.50 5.30 21.74
C ARG A 80 -10.19 3.99 22.14
N GLY A 81 -9.92 3.54 23.36
CA GLY A 81 -10.41 2.25 23.85
C GLY A 81 -9.89 1.10 22.98
N ASP A 82 -10.80 0.40 22.35
CA ASP A 82 -10.51 -0.71 21.44
C ASP A 82 -10.36 -0.31 19.96
N LYS A 83 -10.42 0.99 19.64
CA LYS A 83 -10.33 1.49 18.26
C LYS A 83 -9.09 2.31 18.06
N PHE A 84 -8.57 2.25 16.84
CA PHE A 84 -7.49 3.14 16.41
C PHE A 84 -7.73 3.69 15.02
N THR A 85 -7.15 4.84 14.77
CA THR A 85 -6.85 5.39 13.46
C THR A 85 -5.38 5.72 13.41
N GLY A 86 -4.80 5.71 12.22
CA GLY A 86 -3.38 6.02 12.08
C GLY A 86 -2.98 6.29 10.66
N HIS A 87 -1.74 6.66 10.50
CA HIS A 87 -1.09 6.84 9.21
C HIS A 87 0.38 6.43 9.33
N GLY A 88 0.99 6.14 8.19
CA GLY A 88 2.37 5.74 8.19
C GLY A 88 2.98 5.66 6.81
N GLU A 89 4.23 5.22 6.81
CA GLU A 89 4.98 4.88 5.62
C GLU A 89 5.40 3.41 5.66
N PHE A 90 5.27 2.75 4.51
CA PHE A 90 5.71 1.38 4.33
C PHE A 90 6.79 1.32 3.25
N ILE A 91 7.94 0.81 3.62
CA ILE A 91 9.08 0.61 2.71
C ILE A 91 9.09 -0.85 2.29
N GLU A 92 8.68 -1.11 1.06
CA GLU A 92 8.79 -2.41 0.42
C GLU A 92 10.17 -2.57 -0.20
N THR A 93 10.84 -3.67 0.06
CA THR A 93 12.11 -4.03 -0.59
C THR A 93 11.87 -5.20 -1.53
N MET A 94 12.27 -5.02 -2.79
CA MET A 94 12.18 -6.04 -3.82
C MET A 94 13.36 -7.01 -3.76
N ALA A 95 13.25 -8.18 -4.39
CA ALA A 95 14.31 -9.19 -4.37
C ALA A 95 15.63 -8.72 -5.02
N ASN A 96 15.55 -7.78 -5.95
CA ASN A 96 16.72 -7.15 -6.60
C ASN A 96 17.30 -5.96 -5.82
N GLY A 97 16.72 -5.62 -4.65
CA GLY A 97 17.16 -4.52 -3.78
C GLY A 97 16.48 -3.18 -4.03
N ASP A 98 15.67 -3.03 -5.06
CA ASP A 98 14.87 -1.83 -5.28
C ASP A 98 13.93 -1.59 -4.10
N LYS A 99 13.63 -0.33 -3.81
CA LYS A 99 12.70 0.07 -2.75
C LYS A 99 11.54 0.85 -3.31
N ASN A 100 10.36 0.57 -2.78
CA ASN A 100 9.13 1.32 -3.05
C ASN A 100 8.63 1.87 -1.71
N ILE A 101 8.19 3.11 -1.70
CA ILE A 101 7.68 3.79 -0.51
C ILE A 101 6.21 4.07 -0.72
N TYR A 102 5.42 3.64 0.23
CA TYR A 102 3.97 3.86 0.25
C TYR A 102 3.59 4.66 1.48
N THR A 103 2.72 5.63 1.31
CA THR A 103 2.00 6.27 2.42
C THR A 103 0.64 5.60 2.59
N TYR A 104 0.15 5.50 3.79
CA TYR A 104 -1.17 4.93 4.07
C TYR A 104 -1.86 5.58 5.25
N GLU A 105 -3.19 5.50 5.21
CA GLU A 105 -4.07 5.82 6.32
C GLU A 105 -4.83 4.56 6.72
N MET A 106 -4.90 4.29 8.02
CA MET A 106 -5.48 3.07 8.53
C MET A 106 -6.46 3.32 9.67
N LYS A 107 -7.29 2.30 9.90
CA LYS A 107 -8.19 2.21 11.05
C LYS A 107 -8.44 0.76 11.41
N GLY A 108 -8.79 0.52 12.66
CA GLY A 108 -9.09 -0.85 13.08
C GLY A 108 -9.49 -0.96 14.52
N THR A 109 -9.45 -2.18 14.99
CA THR A 109 -9.76 -2.55 16.38
C THR A 109 -8.61 -3.31 17.02
N LEU A 110 -8.40 -3.05 18.28
CA LEU A 110 -7.42 -3.70 19.14
C LEU A 110 -8.13 -4.50 20.24
N LYS A 111 -7.48 -5.53 20.75
CA LYS A 111 -7.85 -6.20 21.98
C LYS A 111 -6.58 -6.48 22.76
N ASN A 112 -6.50 -5.92 23.97
CA ASN A 112 -5.30 -6.02 24.82
C ASN A 112 -4.02 -5.54 24.09
N GLY A 113 -4.12 -4.47 23.30
CA GLY A 113 -3.01 -3.93 22.51
C GLY A 113 -2.68 -4.68 21.21
N ALA A 114 -3.27 -5.84 20.98
CA ALA A 114 -3.07 -6.60 19.74
C ALA A 114 -4.15 -6.26 18.69
N LEU A 115 -3.76 -6.26 17.41
CA LEU A 115 -4.68 -6.08 16.29
C LEU A 115 -5.74 -7.19 16.30
N VAL A 116 -7.00 -6.82 16.17
CA VAL A 116 -8.11 -7.74 15.86
C VAL A 116 -8.46 -7.67 14.39
N SER A 117 -8.72 -6.47 13.91
CA SER A 117 -9.01 -6.22 12.50
C SER A 117 -8.58 -4.81 12.11
N GLY A 118 -8.21 -4.65 10.86
CA GLY A 118 -7.82 -3.36 10.31
C GLY A 118 -8.15 -3.21 8.84
N SER A 119 -8.10 -1.99 8.38
CA SER A 119 -8.13 -1.66 6.96
C SER A 119 -7.32 -0.42 6.72
N ASP A 120 -6.66 -0.35 5.58
CA ASP A 120 -5.96 0.84 5.14
C ASP A 120 -6.30 1.23 3.69
N LYS A 121 -5.91 2.45 3.36
CA LYS A 121 -5.79 2.96 1.99
C LYS A 121 -4.37 3.42 1.80
N TRP A 122 -3.72 2.96 0.77
CA TRP A 122 -2.33 3.27 0.49
C TRP A 122 -2.13 3.93 -0.88
N THR A 123 -1.05 4.67 -1.00
CA THR A 123 -0.60 5.31 -2.24
C THR A 123 0.91 5.14 -2.36
N LEU A 124 1.40 4.82 -3.56
CA LEU A 124 2.83 4.81 -3.86
C LEU A 124 3.34 6.25 -3.89
N SER A 125 4.17 6.61 -2.95
CA SER A 125 4.82 7.93 -2.88
C SER A 125 6.11 7.97 -3.69
N GLU A 126 6.88 6.87 -3.67
CA GLU A 126 8.11 6.74 -4.44
C GLU A 126 8.30 5.30 -4.91
N GLY A 127 8.51 5.10 -6.21
CA GLY A 127 8.79 3.81 -6.82
C GLY A 127 10.24 3.68 -7.25
N GLY A 128 10.89 2.56 -6.89
CA GLY A 128 12.21 2.18 -7.34
C GLY A 128 12.17 1.24 -8.55
N GLY A 129 13.29 1.10 -9.27
CA GLY A 129 13.45 0.15 -10.36
C GLY A 129 12.34 0.22 -11.40
N LYS A 130 11.61 -0.87 -11.59
CA LYS A 130 10.47 -0.96 -12.53
C LYS A 130 9.33 -0.01 -12.21
N LEU A 131 9.15 0.37 -10.94
CA LEU A 131 8.09 1.28 -10.50
C LEU A 131 8.50 2.76 -10.50
N LYS A 132 9.72 3.08 -10.97
CA LYS A 132 10.16 4.48 -11.05
C LYS A 132 9.22 5.29 -11.91
N GLY A 133 8.60 6.33 -11.31
CA GLY A 133 7.61 7.18 -11.98
C GLY A 133 6.22 6.57 -12.15
N ALA A 134 5.98 5.36 -11.64
CA ALA A 134 4.63 4.79 -11.58
C ALA A 134 3.76 5.55 -10.58
N LYS A 135 2.45 5.53 -10.82
CA LYS A 135 1.43 5.92 -9.85
C LYS A 135 0.67 4.68 -9.42
N ALA A 136 0.42 4.53 -8.13
CA ALA A 136 -0.35 3.41 -7.64
C ALA A 136 -1.13 3.76 -6.38
N SER A 137 -2.25 3.08 -6.20
CA SER A 137 -3.04 3.15 -4.97
C SER A 137 -3.80 1.85 -4.76
N GLY A 138 -4.25 1.64 -3.55
CA GLY A 138 -5.00 0.44 -3.21
C GLY A 138 -5.49 0.44 -1.78
N THR A 139 -5.88 -0.74 -1.34
CA THR A 139 -6.40 -0.97 0.01
C THR A 139 -5.87 -2.27 0.56
N CYS A 140 -5.77 -2.36 1.89
CA CYS A 140 -5.53 -3.62 2.57
C CYS A 140 -6.62 -3.90 3.61
N LYS A 141 -6.78 -5.19 3.92
CA LYS A 141 -7.56 -5.68 5.06
C LYS A 141 -6.64 -6.48 5.94
N GLY A 142 -6.61 -6.13 7.22
CA GLY A 142 -5.76 -6.75 8.23
C GLY A 142 -6.57 -7.58 9.22
N ALA A 143 -6.00 -8.69 9.63
CA ALA A 143 -6.50 -9.52 10.72
C ALA A 143 -5.35 -9.90 11.64
N GLY A 144 -5.60 -9.80 12.95
CA GLY A 144 -4.65 -10.25 13.96
C GLY A 144 -4.67 -11.77 14.11
N ASN A 145 -3.51 -12.35 14.36
CA ASN A 145 -3.34 -13.77 14.59
C ASN A 145 -3.15 -14.07 16.09
N PRO A 146 -3.41 -15.32 16.53
CA PRO A 146 -3.26 -15.70 17.94
C PRO A 146 -1.84 -15.54 18.49
N ASP A 147 -0.82 -15.57 17.63
CA ASP A 147 0.59 -15.36 17.96
C ASP A 147 1.01 -13.88 18.02
N GLN A 148 0.04 -12.97 17.99
CA GLN A 148 0.23 -11.51 17.94
C GLN A 148 0.86 -10.98 16.64
N THR A 149 1.04 -11.81 15.64
CA THR A 149 1.33 -11.36 14.28
C THR A 149 0.05 -10.85 13.60
N ALA A 150 0.17 -10.22 12.46
CA ALA A 150 -0.97 -9.80 11.65
C ALA A 150 -0.81 -10.28 10.20
N THR A 151 -1.93 -10.62 9.59
CA THR A 151 -2.00 -10.90 8.15
C THR A 151 -2.71 -9.74 7.47
N TRP A 152 -2.13 -9.20 6.40
CA TRP A 152 -2.70 -8.13 5.61
C TRP A 152 -2.86 -8.56 4.16
N ASP A 153 -4.09 -8.56 3.67
CA ASP A 153 -4.43 -8.82 2.27
C ASP A 153 -4.61 -7.48 1.55
N CYS A 154 -3.68 -7.19 0.65
CA CYS A 154 -3.63 -5.92 -0.06
C CYS A 154 -3.92 -6.12 -1.55
N ALA A 155 -4.66 -5.18 -2.12
CA ALA A 155 -4.92 -5.10 -3.55
C ALA A 155 -4.77 -3.66 -4.04
N GLY A 156 -4.25 -3.49 -5.26
CA GLY A 156 -4.08 -2.17 -5.85
C GLY A 156 -3.80 -2.20 -7.34
N GLU A 157 -3.79 -1.01 -7.91
CA GLU A 157 -3.55 -0.77 -9.32
C GLU A 157 -2.36 0.16 -9.50
N TYR A 158 -1.48 -0.22 -10.42
CA TYR A 158 -0.28 0.52 -10.79
C TYR A 158 -0.44 1.03 -12.22
N THR A 159 -0.27 2.32 -12.41
CA THR A 159 -0.18 2.97 -13.72
C THR A 159 1.28 3.20 -14.04
N MET A 160 1.81 2.44 -14.98
CA MET A 160 3.22 2.51 -15.34
C MET A 160 3.51 3.75 -16.17
N PRO A 161 4.71 4.38 -16.05
CA PRO A 161 5.10 5.50 -16.91
C PRO A 161 5.22 5.04 -18.35
N LYS A 162 4.96 5.96 -19.27
CA LYS A 162 5.26 5.73 -20.70
C LYS A 162 6.76 5.52 -20.86
N LYS A 163 7.14 4.46 -21.56
CA LYS A 163 8.52 4.25 -22.01
C LYS A 163 8.88 5.25 -23.09
#